data_25fbd91c97142e04109a8ef09dbd8da5
#
_entry.id   25fbd91c97142e04109a8ef09dbd8da5
#
_cell.length_a   1.000
_cell.length_b   1.000
_cell.length_c   1.000
_cell.angle_alpha   90.00
_cell.angle_beta   90.00
_cell.angle_gamma   90.00
#
_symmetry.space_group_name_H-M   'P 1'
#
loop_
_entity.id
_entity.type
_entity.pdbx_description
1 polymer ?
#
loop_
_entity_poly.entity_id
_entity_poly.type
_entity_poly.pdbx_seq_one_letter_code
_entity_poly.pdbx_strand_id
1 'polypeptide(L)'
;VTAANVGNIVYIIYDNKVVSAPTVQSAITGGSAEINKIGSYEEAEQLATTIRIGALPLTLKQVRSNIVGATLGSDAISTSLKAGAIGIALVFLIMIIVFRIPGLVASFALAFYTILDLLVLNLFNVTLTLPGIAGVILSVGMAVDANVIIFTRIKEELADGKSVKQAVKGGFHNALSAIIDGNVTTLIAALVLGIFGTGTIKGFAITLAIGVVLSVFTALAVSQSLLTALVNLGVTDAKYFGVAREPKKTNFVKAGKFCMLGSLIVIIAC
;
A
#
# COMPACT_ATOMS: atom_id res chain seq x y z
N VAL A 1 -49.60 -8.88 33.87
CA VAL A 1 -48.71 -10.04 33.86
C VAL A 1 -48.11 -10.27 35.27
N THR A 2 -47.46 -9.32 35.92
CA THR A 2 -46.78 -9.53 37.21
C THR A 2 -47.74 -9.86 38.36
N ALA A 3 -48.92 -9.24 38.42
CA ALA A 3 -49.89 -9.51 39.50
C ALA A 3 -50.41 -10.96 39.52
N ALA A 4 -50.49 -11.61 38.33
CA ALA A 4 -50.90 -13.01 38.22
C ALA A 4 -49.75 -14.01 38.35
N ASN A 5 -48.49 -13.52 38.45
CA ASN A 5 -47.29 -14.36 38.45
C ASN A 5 -46.34 -14.04 39.63
N VAL A 6 -46.88 -13.53 40.74
CA VAL A 6 -46.03 -13.30 41.93
C VAL A 6 -45.52 -14.67 42.43
N GLY A 7 -44.22 -14.77 42.64
CA GLY A 7 -43.51 -15.98 43.01
C GLY A 7 -43.07 -16.85 41.81
N ASN A 8 -43.53 -16.55 40.60
CA ASN A 8 -43.12 -17.25 39.38
C ASN A 8 -42.01 -16.54 38.62
N ILE A 9 -41.34 -17.27 37.73
CA ILE A 9 -40.31 -16.74 36.83
C ILE A 9 -40.97 -16.09 35.63
N VAL A 10 -40.53 -14.87 35.29
CA VAL A 10 -40.89 -14.17 34.05
C VAL A 10 -39.69 -14.14 33.13
N TYR A 11 -39.81 -14.67 31.92
CA TYR A 11 -38.75 -14.71 30.96
C TYR A 11 -38.70 -13.41 30.15
N ILE A 12 -37.55 -12.79 30.09
CA ILE A 12 -37.24 -11.67 29.18
C ILE A 12 -36.61 -12.28 27.94
N ILE A 13 -37.35 -12.25 26.82
CA ILE A 13 -36.92 -12.83 25.56
C ILE A 13 -36.58 -11.72 24.57
N TYR A 14 -35.39 -11.76 24.01
CA TYR A 14 -34.93 -10.86 22.96
C TYR A 14 -34.34 -11.72 21.82
N ASP A 15 -34.77 -11.44 20.57
CA ASP A 15 -34.35 -12.19 19.39
C ASP A 15 -34.49 -13.74 19.54
N ASN A 16 -35.64 -14.16 20.08
CA ASN A 16 -35.94 -15.57 20.34
C ASN A 16 -35.00 -16.28 21.36
N LYS A 17 -34.20 -15.52 22.10
CA LYS A 17 -33.30 -16.02 23.16
C LYS A 17 -33.74 -15.47 24.49
N VAL A 18 -33.72 -16.32 25.53
CA VAL A 18 -33.93 -15.86 26.91
C VAL A 18 -32.71 -15.08 27.37
N VAL A 19 -32.89 -13.78 27.58
CA VAL A 19 -31.82 -12.85 28.01
C VAL A 19 -31.76 -12.79 29.55
N SER A 20 -32.91 -12.90 30.23
CA SER A 20 -33.00 -12.94 31.71
C SER A 20 -34.27 -13.66 32.11
N ALA A 21 -34.27 -14.25 33.34
CA ALA A 21 -35.38 -15.01 33.91
C ALA A 21 -35.59 -14.63 35.37
N PRO A 22 -35.97 -13.38 35.70
CA PRO A 22 -36.18 -12.94 37.06
C PRO A 22 -37.46 -13.53 37.67
N THR A 23 -37.45 -13.77 38.99
CA THR A 23 -38.65 -14.16 39.74
C THR A 23 -39.40 -12.90 40.19
N VAL A 24 -40.71 -12.87 39.99
CA VAL A 24 -41.57 -11.76 40.41
C VAL A 24 -41.71 -11.74 41.93
N GLN A 25 -41.16 -10.74 42.61
CA GLN A 25 -41.21 -10.60 44.07
C GLN A 25 -42.57 -10.02 44.54
N SER A 26 -43.12 -9.08 43.78
CA SER A 26 -44.39 -8.41 44.08
C SER A 26 -45.08 -7.95 42.79
N ALA A 27 -46.39 -7.67 42.88
CA ALA A 27 -47.13 -7.11 41.76
C ALA A 27 -46.65 -5.68 41.45
N ILE A 28 -46.26 -5.46 40.20
CA ILE A 28 -45.79 -4.15 39.69
C ILE A 28 -46.98 -3.39 39.15
N THR A 29 -47.44 -2.38 39.90
CA THR A 29 -48.59 -1.55 39.50
C THR A 29 -48.18 -0.19 38.97
N GLY A 30 -46.94 0.25 39.27
CA GLY A 30 -46.42 1.59 38.94
C GLY A 30 -45.71 1.73 37.58
N GLY A 31 -45.71 0.68 36.75
CA GLY A 31 -45.08 0.74 35.42
C GLY A 31 -43.55 0.71 35.38
N SER A 32 -42.89 0.74 36.55
CA SER A 32 -41.44 0.62 36.67
C SER A 32 -41.06 -0.66 37.38
N ALA A 33 -40.06 -1.35 36.90
CA ALA A 33 -39.54 -2.60 37.45
C ALA A 33 -38.04 -2.50 37.65
N GLU A 34 -37.55 -3.18 38.68
CA GLU A 34 -36.11 -3.33 38.97
C GLU A 34 -35.77 -4.82 38.95
N ILE A 35 -34.67 -5.17 38.29
CA ILE A 35 -34.17 -6.55 38.24
C ILE A 35 -32.92 -6.60 39.14
N ASN A 36 -33.04 -7.34 40.25
CA ASN A 36 -31.98 -7.49 41.22
C ASN A 36 -31.28 -8.85 41.08
N LYS A 37 -30.08 -8.99 41.65
CA LYS A 37 -29.27 -10.23 41.66
C LYS A 37 -28.77 -10.64 40.28
N ILE A 38 -28.36 -9.69 39.44
CA ILE A 38 -27.59 -9.93 38.26
C ILE A 38 -26.13 -10.16 38.69
N GLY A 39 -25.47 -11.19 38.19
CA GLY A 39 -24.19 -11.70 38.69
C GLY A 39 -23.03 -10.68 38.71
N SER A 40 -22.88 -9.88 37.67
CA SER A 40 -21.83 -8.85 37.60
C SER A 40 -22.36 -7.53 37.04
N TYR A 41 -21.59 -6.45 37.22
CA TYR A 41 -21.88 -5.14 36.65
C TYR A 41 -21.96 -5.20 35.12
N GLU A 42 -21.05 -5.96 34.52
CA GLU A 42 -20.97 -6.13 33.03
C GLU A 42 -22.22 -6.82 32.50
N GLU A 43 -22.73 -7.87 33.19
CA GLU A 43 -23.96 -8.55 32.79
C GLU A 43 -25.19 -7.63 32.96
N ALA A 44 -25.21 -6.80 33.98
CA ALA A 44 -26.28 -5.83 34.22
C ALA A 44 -26.28 -4.74 33.10
N GLU A 45 -25.12 -4.25 32.70
CA GLU A 45 -24.94 -3.26 31.64
C GLU A 45 -25.34 -3.84 30.27
N GLN A 46 -24.96 -5.07 29.98
CA GLN A 46 -25.38 -5.78 28.74
C GLN A 46 -26.90 -5.96 28.70
N LEU A 47 -27.52 -6.39 29.82
CA LEU A 47 -28.96 -6.54 29.90
C LEU A 47 -29.69 -5.20 29.73
N ALA A 48 -29.21 -4.14 30.40
CA ALA A 48 -29.76 -2.79 30.32
C ALA A 48 -29.65 -2.26 28.86
N THR A 49 -28.52 -2.51 28.19
CA THR A 49 -28.29 -2.10 26.82
C THR A 49 -29.22 -2.86 25.86
N THR A 50 -29.37 -4.17 26.05
CA THR A 50 -30.27 -5.01 25.24
C THR A 50 -31.73 -4.55 25.37
N ILE A 51 -32.17 -4.23 26.61
CA ILE A 51 -33.54 -3.72 26.87
C ILE A 51 -33.73 -2.32 26.28
N ARG A 52 -32.70 -1.45 26.36
CA ARG A 52 -32.74 -0.06 25.84
C ARG A 52 -32.81 -0.02 24.32
N ILE A 53 -32.09 -0.90 23.64
CA ILE A 53 -32.12 -1.02 22.17
C ILE A 53 -33.52 -1.49 21.72
N GLY A 54 -34.20 -2.28 22.53
CA GLY A 54 -35.54 -2.81 22.24
C GLY A 54 -35.54 -3.82 21.08
N ALA A 55 -36.68 -4.38 20.76
CA ALA A 55 -36.86 -5.22 19.59
C ALA A 55 -36.84 -4.33 18.33
N LEU A 56 -35.88 -4.52 17.47
CA LEU A 56 -35.87 -3.86 16.17
C LEU A 56 -37.08 -4.33 15.36
N PRO A 57 -37.89 -3.43 14.79
CA PRO A 57 -39.07 -3.81 14.00
C PRO A 57 -38.70 -4.46 12.65
N LEU A 58 -37.40 -4.55 12.36
CA LEU A 58 -36.86 -5.09 11.10
C LEU A 58 -35.84 -6.19 11.40
N THR A 59 -35.91 -7.28 10.64
CA THR A 59 -34.86 -8.31 10.65
C THR A 59 -33.60 -7.80 9.95
N LEU A 60 -32.54 -7.59 10.71
CA LEU A 60 -31.25 -7.23 10.17
C LEU A 60 -30.55 -8.47 9.63
N LYS A 61 -30.29 -8.51 8.30
CA LYS A 61 -29.44 -9.53 7.69
C LYS A 61 -28.03 -8.97 7.55
N GLN A 62 -27.07 -9.65 8.17
CA GLN A 62 -25.65 -9.29 8.01
C GLN A 62 -25.24 -9.55 6.56
N VAL A 63 -24.95 -8.46 5.81
CA VAL A 63 -24.55 -8.54 4.39
C VAL A 63 -23.05 -8.75 4.26
N ARG A 64 -22.27 -8.25 5.21
CA ARG A 64 -20.81 -8.37 5.21
C ARG A 64 -20.25 -8.26 6.61
N SER A 65 -19.32 -9.15 6.96
CA SER A 65 -18.52 -9.05 8.17
C SER A 65 -17.05 -9.24 7.81
N ASN A 66 -16.22 -8.29 8.19
CA ASN A 66 -14.76 -8.40 8.08
C ASN A 66 -14.18 -8.32 9.50
N ILE A 67 -13.83 -9.47 10.05
CA ILE A 67 -13.15 -9.54 11.35
C ILE A 67 -11.68 -9.88 11.07
N VAL A 68 -10.79 -8.92 11.26
CA VAL A 68 -9.34 -9.15 11.21
C VAL A 68 -8.85 -9.18 12.65
N GLY A 69 -8.45 -10.37 13.12
CA GLY A 69 -7.86 -10.51 14.46
C GLY A 69 -6.53 -9.75 14.56
N ALA A 70 -6.21 -9.23 15.74
CA ALA A 70 -4.98 -8.48 16.02
C ALA A 70 -3.71 -9.28 15.67
N THR A 71 -3.70 -10.58 15.89
CA THR A 71 -2.60 -11.50 15.55
C THR A 71 -2.38 -11.61 14.03
N LEU A 72 -3.44 -11.78 13.24
CA LEU A 72 -3.35 -11.83 11.77
C LEU A 72 -2.84 -10.51 11.20
N GLY A 73 -3.22 -9.36 11.77
CA GLY A 73 -2.72 -8.05 11.36
C GLY A 73 -1.23 -7.90 11.66
N SER A 74 -0.78 -8.29 12.84
CA SER A 74 0.63 -8.24 13.26
C SER A 74 1.54 -9.10 12.36
N ASP A 75 1.14 -10.34 12.08
CA ASP A 75 1.92 -11.26 11.25
C ASP A 75 2.00 -10.78 9.79
N ALA A 76 0.90 -10.25 9.25
CA ALA A 76 0.87 -9.69 7.91
C ALA A 76 1.80 -8.46 7.78
N ILE A 77 1.80 -7.56 8.78
CA ILE A 77 2.68 -6.38 8.81
C ILE A 77 4.14 -6.84 8.89
N SER A 78 4.47 -7.74 9.80
CA SER A 78 5.83 -8.26 9.98
C SER A 78 6.36 -8.91 8.70
N THR A 79 5.55 -9.74 8.06
CA THR A 79 5.91 -10.42 6.81
C THR A 79 6.08 -9.42 5.66
N SER A 80 5.18 -8.43 5.55
CA SER A 80 5.26 -7.38 4.53
C SER A 80 6.50 -6.51 4.70
N LEU A 81 6.86 -6.14 5.95
CA LEU A 81 8.08 -5.38 6.23
C LEU A 81 9.34 -6.16 5.87
N LYS A 82 9.41 -7.45 6.20
CA LYS A 82 10.54 -8.31 5.81
C LYS A 82 10.66 -8.41 4.29
N ALA A 83 9.55 -8.67 3.60
CA ALA A 83 9.52 -8.75 2.14
C ALA A 83 9.92 -7.41 1.49
N GLY A 84 9.42 -6.29 2.01
CA GLY A 84 9.78 -4.95 1.55
C GLY A 84 11.27 -4.65 1.76
N ALA A 85 11.83 -4.97 2.91
CA ALA A 85 13.25 -4.79 3.19
C ALA A 85 14.16 -5.61 2.26
N ILE A 86 13.80 -6.87 2.02
CA ILE A 86 14.51 -7.73 1.07
C ILE A 86 14.40 -7.16 -0.36
N GLY A 87 13.20 -6.71 -0.77
CA GLY A 87 12.97 -6.08 -2.06
C GLY A 87 13.83 -4.83 -2.26
N ILE A 88 13.87 -3.93 -1.29
CA ILE A 88 14.70 -2.71 -1.33
C ILE A 88 16.18 -3.07 -1.40
N ALA A 89 16.65 -4.04 -0.62
CA ALA A 89 18.06 -4.48 -0.66
C ALA A 89 18.45 -5.06 -2.02
N LEU A 90 17.59 -5.86 -2.64
CA LEU A 90 17.80 -6.39 -4.00
C LEU A 90 17.84 -5.26 -5.04
N VAL A 91 16.93 -4.30 -4.94
CA VAL A 91 16.93 -3.12 -5.82
C VAL A 91 18.23 -2.34 -5.68
N PHE A 92 18.70 -2.05 -4.47
CA PHE A 92 19.97 -1.36 -4.25
C PHE A 92 21.12 -2.12 -4.89
N LEU A 93 21.19 -3.43 -4.69
CA LEU A 93 22.22 -4.27 -5.29
C LEU A 93 22.21 -4.19 -6.82
N ILE A 94 21.04 -4.35 -7.44
CA ILE A 94 20.90 -4.29 -8.90
C ILE A 94 21.26 -2.91 -9.43
N MET A 95 20.78 -1.83 -8.79
CA MET A 95 21.08 -0.45 -9.21
C MET A 95 22.57 -0.16 -9.17
N ILE A 96 23.26 -0.57 -8.11
CA ILE A 96 24.71 -0.36 -7.95
C ILE A 96 25.48 -1.18 -9.00
N ILE A 97 25.11 -2.43 -9.25
CA ILE A 97 25.80 -3.29 -10.23
C ILE A 97 25.61 -2.75 -11.66
N VAL A 98 24.38 -2.37 -12.02
CA VAL A 98 24.03 -1.96 -13.38
C VAL A 98 24.45 -0.53 -13.70
N PHE A 99 24.21 0.40 -12.77
CA PHE A 99 24.40 1.84 -12.99
C PHE A 99 25.62 2.44 -12.27
N ARG A 100 26.30 1.68 -11.40
CA ARG A 100 27.49 2.12 -10.63
C ARG A 100 27.21 3.38 -9.80
N ILE A 101 27.91 4.51 -10.07
CA ILE A 101 27.72 5.77 -9.31
C ILE A 101 26.30 6.33 -9.42
N PRO A 102 25.68 6.48 -10.59
CA PRO A 102 24.24 6.79 -10.65
C PRO A 102 23.37 5.84 -9.84
N GLY A 103 23.70 4.54 -9.81
CA GLY A 103 23.01 3.54 -9.00
C GLY A 103 23.11 3.80 -7.49
N LEU A 104 24.27 4.24 -7.00
CA LEU A 104 24.43 4.70 -5.62
C LEU A 104 23.55 5.92 -5.34
N VAL A 105 23.53 6.90 -6.23
CA VAL A 105 22.67 8.09 -6.10
C VAL A 105 21.19 7.68 -6.03
N ALA A 106 20.75 6.75 -6.91
CA ALA A 106 19.38 6.25 -6.86
C ALA A 106 19.08 5.52 -5.53
N SER A 107 20.04 4.77 -5.00
CA SER A 107 19.85 4.09 -3.71
C SER A 107 19.65 5.08 -2.57
N PHE A 108 20.40 6.18 -2.53
CA PHE A 108 20.20 7.27 -1.57
C PHE A 108 18.85 7.98 -1.80
N ALA A 109 18.52 8.27 -3.06
CA ALA A 109 17.25 8.90 -3.39
C ALA A 109 16.05 8.01 -3.01
N LEU A 110 16.16 6.69 -3.19
CA LEU A 110 15.12 5.74 -2.80
C LEU A 110 14.99 5.62 -1.28
N ALA A 111 16.11 5.64 -0.54
CA ALA A 111 16.08 5.68 0.93
C ALA A 111 15.39 6.98 1.41
N PHE A 112 15.75 8.11 0.83
CA PHE A 112 15.09 9.39 1.12
C PHE A 112 13.59 9.36 0.77
N TYR A 113 13.23 8.83 -0.40
CA TYR A 113 11.85 8.63 -0.82
C TYR A 113 11.06 7.80 0.20
N THR A 114 11.62 6.67 0.65
CA THR A 114 10.93 5.78 1.60
C THR A 114 10.65 6.49 2.93
N ILE A 115 11.61 7.25 3.42
CA ILE A 115 11.44 8.04 4.66
C ILE A 115 10.40 9.13 4.44
N LEU A 116 10.46 9.84 3.31
CA LEU A 116 9.52 10.92 2.98
C LEU A 116 8.10 10.38 2.81
N ASP A 117 7.92 9.24 2.14
CA ASP A 117 6.63 8.59 1.95
C ASP A 117 5.98 8.22 3.28
N LEU A 118 6.73 7.56 4.17
CA LEU A 118 6.25 7.21 5.52
C LEU A 118 5.92 8.45 6.35
N LEU A 119 6.72 9.52 6.24
CA LEU A 119 6.48 10.78 6.93
C LEU A 119 5.19 11.44 6.44
N VAL A 120 4.97 11.49 5.13
CA VAL A 120 3.77 12.08 4.53
C VAL A 120 2.53 11.27 4.89
N LEU A 121 2.59 9.93 4.83
CA LEU A 121 1.49 9.06 5.26
C LEU A 121 1.12 9.28 6.73
N ASN A 122 2.13 9.45 7.60
CA ASN A 122 1.90 9.77 9.01
C ASN A 122 1.30 11.17 9.20
N LEU A 123 1.78 12.17 8.48
CA LEU A 123 1.30 13.56 8.56
C LEU A 123 -0.19 13.67 8.17
N PHE A 124 -0.61 12.92 7.16
CA PHE A 124 -2.02 12.87 6.72
C PHE A 124 -2.88 11.89 7.52
N ASN A 125 -2.34 11.24 8.57
CA ASN A 125 -3.02 10.23 9.37
C ASN A 125 -3.66 9.12 8.50
N VAL A 126 -2.97 8.69 7.44
CA VAL A 126 -3.48 7.66 6.55
C VAL A 126 -3.48 6.31 7.26
N THR A 127 -4.65 5.71 7.42
CA THR A 127 -4.76 4.38 8.02
C THR A 127 -4.17 3.32 7.07
N LEU A 128 -3.07 2.71 7.49
CA LEU A 128 -2.42 1.64 6.73
C LEU A 128 -3.24 0.35 6.83
N THR A 129 -4.00 0.06 5.79
CA THR A 129 -4.66 -1.23 5.59
C THR A 129 -3.68 -2.23 4.93
N LEU A 130 -3.96 -3.54 4.93
CA LEU A 130 -3.13 -4.52 4.23
C LEU A 130 -2.92 -4.16 2.74
N PRO A 131 -3.97 -3.82 1.95
CA PRO A 131 -3.76 -3.29 0.61
C PRO A 131 -3.00 -1.96 0.59
N GLY A 132 -3.14 -1.10 1.61
CA GLY A 132 -2.38 0.14 1.73
C GLY A 132 -0.87 -0.12 1.86
N ILE A 133 -0.46 -1.11 2.65
CA ILE A 133 0.93 -1.54 2.75
C ILE A 133 1.43 -2.06 1.38
N ALA A 134 0.63 -2.83 0.67
CA ALA A 134 0.97 -3.27 -0.68
C ALA A 134 1.13 -2.07 -1.65
N GLY A 135 0.33 -1.01 -1.50
CA GLY A 135 0.46 0.24 -2.25
C GLY A 135 1.80 0.93 -1.99
N VAL A 136 2.24 1.01 -0.73
CA VAL A 136 3.56 1.55 -0.36
C VAL A 136 4.68 0.73 -1.00
N ILE A 137 4.64 -0.60 -0.89
CA ILE A 137 5.68 -1.47 -1.48
C ILE A 137 5.72 -1.32 -3.01
N LEU A 138 4.56 -1.24 -3.66
CA LEU A 138 4.46 -1.03 -5.10
C LEU A 138 5.02 0.34 -5.50
N SER A 139 4.72 1.39 -4.77
CA SER A 139 5.21 2.75 -5.05
C SER A 139 6.73 2.87 -4.90
N VAL A 140 7.35 2.15 -3.95
CA VAL A 140 8.82 2.01 -3.84
C VAL A 140 9.41 1.41 -5.12
N GLY A 141 8.78 0.37 -5.68
CA GLY A 141 9.19 -0.21 -6.96
C GLY A 141 9.14 0.80 -8.11
N MET A 142 8.05 1.56 -8.20
CA MET A 142 7.89 2.59 -9.23
C MET A 142 8.84 3.80 -9.04
N ALA A 143 9.23 4.11 -7.82
CA ALA A 143 10.20 5.17 -7.55
C ALA A 143 11.59 4.87 -8.14
N VAL A 144 11.93 3.59 -8.23
CA VAL A 144 13.17 3.14 -8.89
C VAL A 144 13.09 3.27 -10.40
N ASP A 145 11.92 2.97 -10.98
CA ASP A 145 11.74 2.92 -12.43
C ASP A 145 12.05 4.27 -13.10
N ALA A 146 11.62 5.37 -12.51
CA ALA A 146 11.96 6.71 -12.98
C ALA A 146 13.49 6.93 -13.05
N ASN A 147 14.24 6.49 -12.03
CA ASN A 147 15.70 6.59 -12.02
C ASN A 147 16.35 5.68 -13.08
N VAL A 148 15.81 4.48 -13.31
CA VAL A 148 16.27 3.55 -14.35
C VAL A 148 16.14 4.18 -15.72
N ILE A 149 14.98 4.80 -16.04
CA ILE A 149 14.74 5.50 -17.30
C ILE A 149 15.76 6.64 -17.48
N ILE A 150 15.95 7.50 -16.47
CA ILE A 150 16.90 8.60 -16.52
C ILE A 150 18.31 8.10 -16.78
N PHE A 151 18.77 7.11 -16.03
CA PHE A 151 20.15 6.62 -16.13
C PHE A 151 20.40 5.86 -17.43
N THR A 152 19.38 5.23 -17.98
CA THR A 152 19.49 4.62 -19.32
C THR A 152 19.67 5.70 -20.37
N ARG A 153 18.93 6.80 -20.32
CA ARG A 153 19.11 7.95 -21.22
C ARG A 153 20.47 8.60 -21.03
N ILE A 154 20.99 8.73 -19.82
CA ILE A 154 22.36 9.21 -19.57
C ILE A 154 23.38 8.31 -20.24
N LYS A 155 23.21 6.99 -20.16
CA LYS A 155 24.12 6.03 -20.84
C LYS A 155 24.06 6.15 -22.38
N GLU A 156 22.90 6.37 -22.93
CA GLU A 156 22.72 6.61 -24.38
C GLU A 156 23.46 7.87 -24.79
N GLU A 157 23.26 8.97 -24.08
CA GLU A 157 23.95 10.26 -24.33
C GLU A 157 25.48 10.15 -24.22
N LEU A 158 25.97 9.34 -23.27
CA LEU A 158 27.41 9.05 -23.14
C LEU A 158 27.95 8.18 -24.27
N ALA A 159 27.15 7.24 -24.77
CA ALA A 159 27.51 6.40 -25.92
C ALA A 159 27.61 7.23 -27.21
N ASP A 160 26.82 8.30 -27.33
CA ASP A 160 26.87 9.27 -28.42
C ASP A 160 28.09 10.23 -28.32
N GLY A 161 28.98 10.04 -27.34
CA GLY A 161 30.22 10.79 -27.19
C GLY A 161 30.08 12.15 -26.47
N LYS A 162 28.95 12.42 -25.85
CA LYS A 162 28.75 13.65 -25.08
C LYS A 162 29.54 13.64 -23.77
N SER A 163 29.93 14.81 -23.27
CA SER A 163 30.55 14.91 -21.94
C SER A 163 29.56 14.50 -20.86
N VAL A 164 30.06 13.99 -19.72
CA VAL A 164 29.22 13.54 -18.57
C VAL A 164 28.24 14.64 -18.14
N LYS A 165 28.70 15.89 -18.10
CA LYS A 165 27.82 17.02 -17.73
C LYS A 165 26.67 17.23 -18.71
N GLN A 166 26.95 17.11 -20.02
CA GLN A 166 25.92 17.21 -21.07
C GLN A 166 25.00 16.00 -21.06
N ALA A 167 25.56 14.80 -20.88
CA ALA A 167 24.80 13.56 -20.83
C ALA A 167 23.83 13.52 -19.63
N VAL A 168 24.25 13.98 -18.45
CA VAL A 168 23.37 14.10 -17.30
C VAL A 168 22.23 15.08 -17.58
N LYS A 169 22.53 16.28 -18.08
CA LYS A 169 21.49 17.27 -18.43
C LYS A 169 20.53 16.75 -19.50
N GLY A 170 21.07 16.13 -20.57
CA GLY A 170 20.28 15.55 -21.66
C GLY A 170 19.43 14.38 -21.20
N GLY A 171 20.01 13.48 -20.39
CA GLY A 171 19.32 12.30 -19.87
C GLY A 171 18.08 12.65 -19.03
N PHE A 172 18.17 13.61 -18.11
CA PHE A 172 17.02 14.10 -17.35
C PHE A 172 15.97 14.76 -18.23
N HIS A 173 16.40 15.58 -19.20
CA HIS A 173 15.48 16.26 -20.12
C HIS A 173 14.71 15.26 -21.02
N ASN A 174 15.43 14.31 -21.60
CA ASN A 174 14.84 13.34 -22.52
C ASN A 174 14.01 12.25 -21.83
N ALA A 175 14.27 11.99 -20.53
CA ALA A 175 13.49 11.06 -19.73
C ALA A 175 12.18 11.66 -19.21
N LEU A 176 12.06 13.00 -19.14
CA LEU A 176 10.97 13.70 -18.45
C LEU A 176 9.58 13.32 -18.97
N SER A 177 9.41 13.30 -20.28
CA SER A 177 8.12 12.96 -20.91
C SER A 177 7.69 11.53 -20.53
N ALA A 178 8.59 10.55 -20.66
CA ALA A 178 8.28 9.16 -20.36
C ALA A 178 7.94 8.95 -18.87
N ILE A 179 8.64 9.65 -17.97
CA ILE A 179 8.36 9.58 -16.53
C ILE A 179 7.00 10.18 -16.22
N ILE A 180 6.67 11.35 -16.76
CA ILE A 180 5.38 12.00 -16.52
C ILE A 180 4.25 11.14 -17.09
N ASP A 181 4.35 10.66 -18.32
CA ASP A 181 3.31 9.88 -18.99
C ASP A 181 2.99 8.58 -18.22
N GLY A 182 4.01 7.85 -17.79
CA GLY A 182 3.82 6.62 -17.01
C GLY A 182 3.20 6.88 -15.63
N ASN A 183 3.64 7.92 -14.93
CA ASN A 183 3.14 8.24 -13.60
C ASN A 183 1.74 8.88 -13.63
N VAL A 184 1.42 9.70 -14.63
CA VAL A 184 0.07 10.26 -14.83
C VAL A 184 -0.95 9.15 -15.07
N THR A 185 -0.61 8.13 -15.86
CA THR A 185 -1.48 6.97 -16.09
C THR A 185 -1.78 6.23 -14.78
N THR A 186 -0.76 6.01 -13.95
CA THR A 186 -0.92 5.38 -12.63
C THR A 186 -1.73 6.25 -11.67
N LEU A 187 -1.52 7.57 -11.71
CA LEU A 187 -2.26 8.51 -10.89
C LEU A 187 -3.75 8.55 -11.26
N ILE A 188 -4.09 8.48 -12.54
CA ILE A 188 -5.48 8.36 -13.01
C ILE A 188 -6.12 7.08 -12.47
N ALA A 189 -5.43 5.94 -12.56
CA ALA A 189 -5.92 4.69 -12.00
C ALA A 189 -6.14 4.78 -10.48
N ALA A 190 -5.19 5.37 -9.75
CA ALA A 190 -5.31 5.60 -8.31
C ALA A 190 -6.49 6.53 -7.96
N LEU A 191 -6.72 7.59 -8.72
CA LEU A 191 -7.87 8.49 -8.56
C LEU A 191 -9.20 7.76 -8.75
N VAL A 192 -9.33 6.97 -9.82
CA VAL A 192 -10.54 6.16 -10.08
C VAL A 192 -10.79 5.19 -8.92
N LEU A 193 -9.76 4.49 -8.46
CA LEU A 193 -9.86 3.60 -7.29
C LEU A 193 -10.19 4.36 -6.00
N GLY A 194 -9.70 5.58 -5.84
CA GLY A 194 -9.98 6.43 -4.67
C GLY A 194 -11.41 6.94 -4.63
N ILE A 195 -12.01 7.23 -5.79
CA ILE A 195 -13.40 7.73 -5.91
C ILE A 195 -14.40 6.59 -5.82
N PHE A 196 -14.21 5.52 -6.58
CA PHE A 196 -15.15 4.40 -6.69
C PHE A 196 -14.84 3.25 -5.72
N GLY A 197 -13.63 3.19 -5.18
CA GLY A 197 -13.22 2.16 -4.23
C GLY A 197 -13.88 2.33 -2.87
N THR A 198 -14.16 1.20 -2.21
CA THR A 198 -14.73 1.17 -0.86
C THR A 198 -13.78 0.51 0.13
N GLY A 199 -13.85 0.92 1.39
CA GLY A 199 -13.10 0.30 2.48
C GLY A 199 -11.58 0.26 2.24
N THR A 200 -11.01 -0.95 2.21
CA THR A 200 -9.56 -1.17 2.10
C THR A 200 -8.97 -0.78 0.74
N ILE A 201 -9.76 -0.80 -0.34
CA ILE A 201 -9.31 -0.40 -1.69
C ILE A 201 -9.02 1.10 -1.73
N LYS A 202 -9.80 1.90 -1.03
CA LYS A 202 -9.58 3.34 -0.92
C LYS A 202 -8.25 3.66 -0.23
N GLY A 203 -7.90 2.89 0.81
CA GLY A 203 -6.60 3.00 1.48
C GLY A 203 -5.44 2.72 0.53
N PHE A 204 -5.52 1.65 -0.28
CA PHE A 204 -4.55 1.35 -1.33
C PHE A 204 -4.41 2.50 -2.34
N ALA A 205 -5.52 3.03 -2.82
CA ALA A 205 -5.52 4.10 -3.81
C ALA A 205 -4.84 5.38 -3.30
N ILE A 206 -5.09 5.75 -2.03
CA ILE A 206 -4.48 6.93 -1.40
C ILE A 206 -2.96 6.74 -1.23
N THR A 207 -2.51 5.60 -0.69
CA THR A 207 -1.07 5.32 -0.53
C THR A 207 -0.36 5.29 -1.87
N LEU A 208 -0.97 4.68 -2.89
CA LEU A 208 -0.43 4.63 -4.24
C LEU A 208 -0.31 6.04 -4.85
N ALA A 209 -1.35 6.88 -4.75
CA ALA A 209 -1.34 8.24 -5.29
C ALA A 209 -0.25 9.11 -4.65
N ILE A 210 -0.13 9.07 -3.31
CA ILE A 210 0.91 9.79 -2.57
C ILE A 210 2.29 9.30 -3.01
N GLY A 211 2.50 7.97 -3.05
CA GLY A 211 3.76 7.38 -3.45
C GLY A 211 4.19 7.76 -4.86
N VAL A 212 3.26 7.77 -5.83
CA VAL A 212 3.54 8.18 -7.21
C VAL A 212 3.99 9.65 -7.28
N VAL A 213 3.29 10.56 -6.61
CA VAL A 213 3.66 11.99 -6.61
C VAL A 213 5.05 12.18 -5.99
N LEU A 214 5.31 11.53 -4.87
CA LEU A 214 6.60 11.62 -4.18
C LEU A 214 7.72 10.96 -4.97
N SER A 215 7.46 9.88 -5.72
CA SER A 215 8.45 9.22 -6.56
C SER A 215 8.95 10.11 -7.69
N VAL A 216 8.02 10.79 -8.39
CA VAL A 216 8.37 11.76 -9.43
C VAL A 216 9.16 12.93 -8.86
N PHE A 217 8.72 13.48 -7.73
CA PHE A 217 9.45 14.54 -7.05
C PHE A 217 10.88 14.11 -6.69
N THR A 218 11.03 12.94 -6.09
CA THR A 218 12.34 12.45 -5.64
C THR A 218 13.26 12.15 -6.83
N ALA A 219 12.74 11.56 -7.90
CA ALA A 219 13.53 11.28 -9.10
C ALA A 219 13.99 12.58 -9.79
N LEU A 220 13.12 13.57 -9.95
CA LEU A 220 13.43 14.77 -10.69
C LEU A 220 14.16 15.83 -9.83
N ALA A 221 13.87 15.94 -8.53
CA ALA A 221 14.50 16.94 -7.67
C ALA A 221 15.72 16.37 -6.95
N VAL A 222 15.55 15.27 -6.20
CA VAL A 222 16.62 14.75 -5.33
C VAL A 222 17.69 14.03 -6.16
N SER A 223 17.32 13.08 -7.03
CA SER A 223 18.30 12.35 -7.85
C SER A 223 19.07 13.29 -8.79
N GLN A 224 18.39 14.27 -9.41
CA GLN A 224 19.01 15.25 -10.27
C GLN A 224 20.01 16.13 -9.51
N SER A 225 19.63 16.64 -8.35
CA SER A 225 20.49 17.49 -7.52
C SER A 225 21.72 16.74 -7.05
N LEU A 226 21.55 15.51 -6.53
CA LEU A 226 22.66 14.68 -6.07
C LEU A 226 23.62 14.33 -7.21
N LEU A 227 23.10 13.91 -8.37
CA LEU A 227 23.95 13.53 -9.49
C LEU A 227 24.67 14.74 -10.07
N THR A 228 24.00 15.90 -10.17
CA THR A 228 24.63 17.15 -10.63
C THR A 228 25.71 17.62 -9.66
N ALA A 229 25.47 17.51 -8.34
CA ALA A 229 26.47 17.83 -7.32
C ALA A 229 27.72 16.95 -7.45
N LEU A 230 27.55 15.62 -7.65
CA LEU A 230 28.68 14.70 -7.86
C LEU A 230 29.49 15.04 -9.11
N VAL A 231 28.81 15.38 -10.22
CA VAL A 231 29.49 15.80 -11.45
C VAL A 231 30.27 17.09 -11.23
N ASN A 232 29.73 18.05 -10.47
CA ASN A 232 30.41 19.30 -10.14
C ASN A 232 31.59 19.11 -9.16
N LEU A 233 31.56 18.07 -8.32
CA LEU A 233 32.67 17.66 -7.45
C LEU A 233 33.79 16.94 -8.20
N GLY A 234 33.69 16.77 -9.53
CA GLY A 234 34.78 16.23 -10.35
C GLY A 234 34.61 14.78 -10.79
N VAL A 235 33.45 14.14 -10.53
CA VAL A 235 33.13 12.79 -11.03
C VAL A 235 32.71 12.90 -12.49
N THR A 236 33.70 13.07 -13.40
CA THR A 236 33.44 13.32 -14.83
C THR A 236 33.89 12.18 -15.75
N ASP A 237 34.39 11.08 -15.19
CA ASP A 237 34.83 9.93 -15.97
C ASP A 237 33.61 9.06 -16.36
N ALA A 238 33.36 8.90 -17.64
CA ALA A 238 32.28 8.09 -18.21
C ALA A 238 32.29 6.63 -17.72
N LYS A 239 33.44 6.12 -17.30
CA LYS A 239 33.63 4.78 -16.74
C LYS A 239 32.81 4.54 -15.49
N TYR A 240 32.57 5.57 -14.68
CA TYR A 240 31.76 5.50 -13.47
C TYR A 240 30.26 5.49 -13.73
N PHE A 241 29.82 5.88 -14.92
CA PHE A 241 28.42 5.91 -15.34
C PHE A 241 27.99 4.63 -16.08
N GLY A 242 28.91 3.67 -16.21
CA GLY A 242 28.60 2.40 -16.87
C GLY A 242 28.25 2.59 -18.34
N VAL A 243 29.22 3.06 -19.13
CA VAL A 243 29.04 3.23 -20.59
C VAL A 243 28.44 1.97 -21.19
N ALA A 244 27.40 2.14 -22.00
CA ALA A 244 26.81 1.05 -22.74
C ALA A 244 27.88 0.35 -23.58
N ARG A 245 28.10 -0.94 -23.36
CA ARG A 245 28.86 -1.76 -24.31
C ARG A 245 28.15 -1.65 -25.65
N GLU A 246 28.90 -1.46 -26.71
CA GLU A 246 28.33 -1.55 -28.08
C GLU A 246 27.43 -2.77 -28.15
N PRO A 247 26.16 -2.62 -28.61
CA PRO A 247 25.25 -3.74 -28.66
C PRO A 247 25.87 -4.79 -29.60
N LYS A 248 26.16 -5.98 -29.08
CA LYS A 248 26.52 -7.12 -29.93
C LYS A 248 25.45 -7.20 -31.01
N LYS A 249 25.86 -7.12 -32.28
CA LYS A 249 24.98 -7.29 -33.45
C LYS A 249 24.45 -8.73 -33.43
N THR A 250 23.44 -8.98 -32.62
CA THR A 250 22.72 -10.26 -32.61
C THR A 250 21.66 -10.22 -33.66
N ASN A 251 21.66 -11.23 -34.53
CA ASN A 251 20.69 -11.34 -35.63
C ASN A 251 19.34 -11.82 -35.02
N PHE A 252 18.57 -10.88 -34.50
CA PHE A 252 17.25 -11.16 -33.86
C PHE A 252 16.28 -11.85 -34.82
N VAL A 253 16.39 -11.60 -36.11
CA VAL A 253 15.54 -12.23 -37.17
C VAL A 253 15.76 -13.76 -37.22
N LYS A 254 17.01 -14.24 -37.04
CA LYS A 254 17.29 -15.69 -36.95
C LYS A 254 16.81 -16.33 -35.65
N ALA A 255 16.84 -15.58 -34.52
CA ALA A 255 16.36 -16.04 -33.23
C ALA A 255 14.83 -15.97 -33.11
N GLY A 256 14.14 -15.22 -33.97
CA GLY A 256 12.69 -14.99 -33.90
C GLY A 256 11.86 -16.27 -33.89
N LYS A 257 12.25 -17.28 -34.69
CA LYS A 257 11.54 -18.58 -34.71
C LYS A 257 11.65 -19.32 -33.37
N PHE A 258 12.80 -19.26 -32.69
CA PHE A 258 13.00 -19.89 -31.38
C PHE A 258 12.25 -19.11 -30.25
N CYS A 259 12.23 -17.80 -30.36
CA CYS A 259 11.48 -16.96 -29.42
C CYS A 259 9.95 -17.18 -29.55
N MET A 260 9.43 -17.29 -30.77
CA MET A 260 8.02 -17.61 -31.03
C MET A 260 7.65 -19.00 -30.49
N LEU A 261 8.49 -20.02 -30.72
CA LEU A 261 8.28 -21.36 -30.18
C LEU A 261 8.32 -21.37 -28.65
N GLY A 262 9.28 -20.68 -28.06
CA GLY A 262 9.36 -20.54 -26.60
C GLY A 262 8.15 -19.84 -25.99
N SER A 263 7.70 -18.75 -26.60
CA SER A 263 6.49 -18.03 -26.19
C SER A 263 5.22 -18.90 -26.30
N LEU A 264 5.10 -19.67 -27.39
CA LEU A 264 3.97 -20.59 -27.60
C LEU A 264 3.95 -21.69 -26.55
N ILE A 265 5.11 -22.26 -26.19
CA ILE A 265 5.23 -23.29 -25.16
C ILE A 265 4.81 -22.72 -23.80
N VAL A 266 5.22 -21.49 -23.45
CA VAL A 266 4.82 -20.84 -22.18
C VAL A 266 3.31 -20.61 -22.15
N ILE A 267 2.70 -20.15 -23.27
CA ILE A 267 1.24 -19.93 -23.35
C ILE A 267 0.45 -21.25 -23.20
N ILE A 268 0.98 -22.35 -23.73
CA ILE A 268 0.31 -23.66 -23.63
C ILE A 268 0.49 -24.30 -22.25
N ALA A 269 1.58 -23.97 -21.53
CA ALA A 269 1.90 -24.48 -20.21
C ALA A 269 1.22 -23.74 -19.05
N CYS A 270 0.69 -22.52 -19.28
CA CYS A 270 -0.10 -21.73 -18.34
C CYS A 270 -1.60 -21.95 -18.54
#